data_39191b230736d32af8f7ccbcbd2a35a7
#
_entry.id   39191b230736d32af8f7ccbcbd2a35a7
#
_cell.length_a   1.000
_cell.length_b   1.000
_cell.length_c   1.000
_cell.angle_alpha   90.00
_cell.angle_beta   90.00
_cell.angle_gamma   90.00
#
_symmetry.space_group_name_H-M   'P 1'
#
loop_
_entity.id
_entity.type
_entity.pdbx_description
1 polymer ?
#
loop_
_entity_poly.entity_id
_entity_poly.type
_entity_poly.pdbx_seq_one_letter_code
_entity_poly.pdbx_strand_id
1 'polypeptide(L)'
;HPVLATPGSLAQVLATVVENSLRYGAGTTTVSVRSANGGHAVFIDVADEGEGVAEDIAPHVFERHVSGYGSTGVGLALAKDLVEADGGRIELSQRKPAVFSILLNAVPKSLDPNNVLPQGALVSVGRRRRF
;
A
#
# COMPACT_ATOMS: atom_id res chain seq x y z
N HIS A 1 3.95 -15.76 4.92
CA HIS A 1 3.38 -15.80 6.27
C HIS A 1 1.97 -15.22 6.28
N PRO A 2 1.04 -15.88 6.95
CA PRO A 2 -0.28 -15.29 7.15
C PRO A 2 -0.13 -13.98 7.92
N VAL A 3 -0.99 -13.03 7.62
CA VAL A 3 -0.94 -11.73 8.26
C VAL A 3 -2.21 -11.46 9.03
N LEU A 4 -2.11 -10.59 10.02
CA LEU A 4 -3.26 -10.15 10.80
C LEU A 4 -3.91 -9.02 10.04
N ALA A 5 -4.96 -9.35 9.33
CA ALA A 5 -5.73 -8.38 8.59
C ALA A 5 -7.10 -8.97 8.31
N THR A 6 -8.10 -8.11 8.36
CA THR A 6 -9.44 -8.50 7.94
C THR A 6 -9.44 -8.62 6.43
N PRO A 7 -9.80 -9.77 5.86
CA PRO A 7 -9.67 -9.95 4.40
C PRO A 7 -10.32 -8.86 3.58
N GLY A 8 -11.53 -8.45 3.94
CA GLY A 8 -12.20 -7.38 3.20
C GLY A 8 -11.49 -6.05 3.34
N SER A 9 -10.98 -5.76 4.54
CA SER A 9 -10.25 -4.51 4.77
C SER A 9 -8.97 -4.46 3.98
N LEU A 10 -8.20 -5.55 3.97
CA LEU A 10 -6.95 -5.58 3.23
C LEU A 10 -7.19 -5.39 1.74
N ALA A 11 -8.21 -6.05 1.20
CA ALA A 11 -8.55 -5.90 -0.21
C ALA A 11 -8.90 -4.44 -0.51
N GLN A 12 -9.67 -3.81 0.37
CA GLN A 12 -10.06 -2.41 0.20
C GLN A 12 -8.83 -1.49 0.25
N VAL A 13 -7.95 -1.73 1.20
CA VAL A 13 -6.73 -0.93 1.33
C VAL A 13 -5.88 -1.05 0.08
N LEU A 14 -5.64 -2.27 -0.38
CA LEU A 14 -4.84 -2.49 -1.58
C LEU A 14 -5.48 -1.85 -2.80
N ALA A 15 -6.77 -2.03 -2.97
CA ALA A 15 -7.48 -1.42 -4.09
C ALA A 15 -7.31 0.10 -4.07
N THR A 16 -7.47 0.70 -2.91
CA THR A 16 -7.35 2.14 -2.75
C THR A 16 -5.96 2.64 -3.09
N VAL A 17 -4.94 1.98 -2.56
CA VAL A 17 -3.56 2.43 -2.76
C VAL A 17 -3.12 2.21 -4.21
N VAL A 18 -3.47 1.07 -4.79
CA VAL A 18 -3.16 0.78 -6.19
C VAL A 18 -3.87 1.77 -7.11
N GLU A 19 -5.15 2.01 -6.86
CA GLU A 19 -5.92 2.94 -7.64
C GLU A 19 -5.34 4.35 -7.57
N ASN A 20 -4.92 4.74 -6.38
CA ASN A 20 -4.28 6.03 -6.17
C ASN A 20 -3.00 6.13 -7.00
N SER A 21 -2.20 5.08 -7.01
CA SER A 21 -0.96 5.03 -7.77
C SER A 21 -1.24 5.09 -9.28
N LEU A 22 -2.27 4.38 -9.72
CA LEU A 22 -2.65 4.40 -11.13
C LEU A 22 -3.17 5.75 -11.57
N ARG A 23 -3.83 6.47 -10.68
CA ARG A 23 -4.41 7.76 -11.01
C ARG A 23 -3.40 8.90 -10.97
N TYR A 24 -2.56 8.92 -9.97
CA TYR A 24 -1.68 10.06 -9.73
C TYR A 24 -0.21 9.80 -10.03
N GLY A 25 0.18 8.53 -10.15
CA GLY A 25 1.53 8.19 -10.55
C GLY A 25 1.68 8.13 -12.06
N ALA A 26 2.70 7.45 -12.51
CA ALA A 26 2.95 7.26 -13.93
C ALA A 26 3.64 5.93 -14.14
N GLY A 27 3.65 5.47 -15.38
CA GLY A 27 4.31 4.24 -15.74
C GLY A 27 3.66 3.02 -15.14
N THR A 28 4.46 2.06 -14.76
CA THR A 28 3.99 0.82 -14.18
C THR A 28 3.83 0.96 -12.69
N THR A 29 2.71 0.48 -12.15
CA THR A 29 2.53 0.36 -10.71
C THR A 29 2.89 -1.05 -10.32
N THR A 30 3.81 -1.18 -9.38
CA THR A 30 4.34 -2.47 -8.94
C THR A 30 3.97 -2.71 -7.49
N VAL A 31 3.42 -3.89 -7.23
CA VAL A 31 3.10 -4.32 -5.87
C VAL A 31 4.06 -5.43 -5.51
N SER A 32 4.79 -5.26 -4.41
CA SER A 32 5.72 -6.27 -3.95
C SER A 32 5.52 -6.56 -2.48
N VAL A 33 5.91 -7.75 -2.07
CA VAL A 33 5.76 -8.21 -0.69
C VAL A 33 7.13 -8.62 -0.18
N ARG A 34 7.47 -8.13 1.02
CA ARG A 34 8.71 -8.53 1.67
C ARG A 34 8.46 -8.76 3.15
N SER A 35 9.15 -9.73 3.73
CA SER A 35 9.04 -9.95 5.15
C SER A 35 10.03 -9.06 5.89
N ALA A 36 9.73 -8.82 7.16
CA ALA A 36 10.56 -7.99 8.00
C ALA A 36 10.56 -8.57 9.41
N ASN A 37 11.51 -8.13 10.23
CA ASN A 37 11.61 -8.54 11.64
C ASN A 37 11.65 -10.07 11.80
N GLY A 38 12.44 -10.73 10.95
CA GLY A 38 12.58 -12.18 11.04
C GLY A 38 11.30 -12.92 10.76
N GLY A 39 10.41 -12.36 9.96
CA GLY A 39 9.15 -13.01 9.63
C GLY A 39 8.00 -12.62 10.52
N HIS A 40 8.23 -11.69 11.46
CA HIS A 40 7.15 -11.24 12.34
C HIS A 40 6.30 -10.15 11.72
N ALA A 41 6.71 -9.61 10.60
CA ALA A 41 5.98 -8.57 9.90
C ALA A 41 6.12 -8.75 8.40
N VAL A 42 5.16 -8.17 7.68
CA VAL A 42 5.16 -8.22 6.23
C VAL A 42 4.92 -6.79 5.74
N PHE A 43 5.72 -6.34 4.78
CA PHE A 43 5.48 -5.09 4.08
C PHE A 43 4.90 -5.40 2.71
N ILE A 44 3.89 -4.65 2.34
CA ILE A 44 3.38 -4.64 0.98
C ILE A 44 3.68 -3.26 0.44
N ASP A 45 4.52 -3.19 -0.57
CA ASP A 45 4.95 -1.92 -1.16
C ASP A 45 4.23 -1.71 -2.48
N VAL A 46 3.68 -0.52 -2.66
CA VAL A 46 3.02 -0.13 -3.90
C VAL A 46 3.81 1.05 -4.46
N ALA A 47 4.45 0.83 -5.59
CA ALA A 47 5.35 1.81 -6.19
C ALA A 47 4.92 2.15 -7.60
N ASP A 48 5.14 3.40 -8.01
CA ASP A 48 4.94 3.77 -9.40
C ASP A 48 6.20 4.43 -9.94
N GLU A 49 6.12 4.94 -11.17
CA GLU A 49 7.28 5.54 -11.84
C GLU A 49 7.07 7.02 -12.10
N GLY A 50 6.15 7.64 -11.38
CA GLY A 50 5.81 9.03 -11.60
C GLY A 50 6.73 10.01 -10.90
N GLU A 51 6.29 11.26 -10.88
CA GLU A 51 7.07 12.34 -10.29
C GLU A 51 7.03 12.36 -8.77
N GLY A 52 6.18 11.52 -8.20
CA GLY A 52 6.10 11.43 -6.77
C GLY A 52 5.14 12.44 -6.15
N VAL A 53 5.25 12.57 -4.84
CA VAL A 53 4.38 13.43 -4.04
C VAL A 53 5.16 14.70 -3.71
N ALA A 54 4.52 15.86 -3.84
CA ALA A 54 5.17 17.13 -3.53
C ALA A 54 5.58 17.16 -2.06
N GLU A 55 6.68 17.84 -1.80
CA GLU A 55 7.25 17.91 -0.46
C GLU A 55 6.28 18.44 0.59
N ASP A 56 5.51 19.45 0.21
CA ASP A 56 4.56 20.04 1.13
C ASP A 56 3.31 19.20 1.34
N ILE A 57 3.03 18.29 0.42
CA ILE A 57 1.87 17.39 0.52
C ILE A 57 2.24 16.10 1.28
N ALA A 58 3.47 15.64 1.12
CA ALA A 58 3.88 14.35 1.65
C ALA A 58 3.52 14.12 3.13
N PRO A 59 3.74 15.08 4.04
CA PRO A 59 3.40 14.84 5.44
C PRO A 59 1.90 14.70 5.69
N HIS A 60 1.07 15.08 4.72
CA HIS A 60 -0.37 15.17 4.89
C HIS A 60 -1.17 14.22 4.00
N VAL A 61 -0.48 13.31 3.27
CA VAL A 61 -1.18 12.50 2.27
C VAL A 61 -2.28 11.63 2.85
N PHE A 62 -2.19 11.29 4.13
CA PHE A 62 -3.20 10.45 4.78
C PHE A 62 -4.27 11.24 5.52
N GLU A 63 -4.19 12.56 5.48
CA GLU A 63 -5.20 13.40 6.11
C GLU A 63 -6.41 13.53 5.20
N ARG A 64 -7.58 13.71 5.80
CA ARG A 64 -8.79 13.87 5.02
C ARG A 64 -8.78 15.20 4.31
N HIS A 65 -9.32 15.20 3.11
CA HIS A 65 -9.52 16.43 2.34
C HIS A 65 -8.25 17.17 1.98
N VAL A 66 -7.17 16.43 1.78
CA VAL A 66 -5.93 17.03 1.32
C VAL A 66 -6.06 17.34 -0.17
N SER A 67 -5.91 18.60 -0.52
CA SER A 67 -5.96 19.02 -1.91
C SER A 67 -4.74 18.54 -2.67
N GLY A 68 -4.96 18.18 -3.91
CA GLY A 68 -3.88 17.90 -4.83
C GLY A 68 -3.37 16.47 -4.80
N TYR A 69 -3.95 15.64 -3.92
CA TYR A 69 -3.58 14.24 -3.94
C TYR A 69 -4.72 13.41 -3.37
N GLY A 70 -5.16 12.43 -4.15
CA GLY A 70 -6.31 11.63 -3.78
C GLY A 70 -7.60 12.24 -4.30
N SER A 71 -8.39 11.46 -5.03
CA SER A 71 -9.53 11.99 -5.76
C SER A 71 -10.63 12.55 -4.85
N THR A 72 -10.83 11.95 -3.69
CA THR A 72 -11.91 12.35 -2.80
C THR A 72 -11.40 13.04 -1.55
N GLY A 73 -10.11 12.98 -1.31
CA GLY A 73 -9.54 13.48 -0.08
C GLY A 73 -9.82 12.59 1.11
N VAL A 74 -10.40 11.41 0.89
CA VAL A 74 -10.68 10.47 1.97
C VAL A 74 -10.12 9.06 1.72
N GLY A 75 -9.76 8.74 0.47
CA GLY A 75 -9.33 7.39 0.15
C GLY A 75 -8.15 6.90 0.98
N LEU A 76 -7.07 7.65 0.98
CA LEU A 76 -5.88 7.25 1.74
C LEU A 76 -6.11 7.34 3.24
N ALA A 77 -6.92 8.28 3.69
CA ALA A 77 -7.27 8.37 5.11
C ALA A 77 -8.03 7.13 5.55
N LEU A 78 -8.97 6.67 4.72
CA LEU A 78 -9.71 5.46 5.03
C LEU A 78 -8.80 4.24 5.03
N ALA A 79 -7.90 4.17 4.04
CA ALA A 79 -6.94 3.05 3.99
C ALA A 79 -6.11 3.01 5.28
N LYS A 80 -5.65 4.16 5.74
CA LYS A 80 -4.90 4.23 6.98
C LYS A 80 -5.72 3.75 8.16
N ASP A 81 -6.96 4.19 8.27
CA ASP A 81 -7.82 3.77 9.36
C ASP A 81 -8.03 2.25 9.36
N LEU A 82 -8.25 1.68 8.18
CA LEU A 82 -8.48 0.24 8.07
C LEU A 82 -7.24 -0.56 8.46
N VAL A 83 -6.07 -0.13 8.00
CA VAL A 83 -4.83 -0.80 8.34
C VAL A 83 -4.56 -0.72 9.82
N GLU A 84 -4.75 0.46 10.41
CA GLU A 84 -4.48 0.65 11.83
C GLU A 84 -5.47 -0.12 12.72
N ALA A 85 -6.70 -0.29 12.24
CA ALA A 85 -7.67 -1.09 12.97
C ALA A 85 -7.24 -2.55 13.08
N ASP A 86 -6.44 -3.03 12.15
CA ASP A 86 -5.90 -4.38 12.19
C ASP A 86 -4.51 -4.43 12.84
N GLY A 87 -4.09 -3.34 13.46
CA GLY A 87 -2.80 -3.29 14.14
C GLY A 87 -1.62 -3.03 13.24
N GLY A 88 -1.87 -2.70 11.98
CA GLY A 88 -0.81 -2.43 11.03
C GLY A 88 -0.54 -0.95 10.88
N ARG A 89 0.18 -0.61 9.84
CA ARG A 89 0.56 0.76 9.56
C ARG A 89 0.73 0.98 8.07
N ILE A 90 0.46 2.18 7.61
CA ILE A 90 0.70 2.56 6.22
C ILE A 90 1.51 3.85 6.23
N GLU A 91 2.44 3.95 5.32
CA GLU A 91 3.28 5.14 5.23
C GLU A 91 3.70 5.39 3.79
N LEU A 92 4.06 6.62 3.51
CA LEU A 92 4.71 6.98 2.25
C LEU A 92 6.20 6.80 2.50
N SER A 93 6.72 5.63 2.17
CA SER A 93 8.10 5.28 2.50
C SER A 93 9.11 5.93 1.58
N GLN A 94 8.67 6.35 0.40
CA GLN A 94 9.50 7.09 -0.52
C GLN A 94 8.61 8.08 -1.24
N ARG A 95 9.08 9.31 -1.33
CA ARG A 95 8.27 10.37 -1.89
C ARG A 95 8.35 10.41 -3.43
N LYS A 96 9.48 10.02 -3.99
CA LYS A 96 9.72 10.33 -5.41
C LYS A 96 10.67 9.32 -6.05
N PRO A 97 10.21 8.42 -6.91
CA PRO A 97 8.80 8.16 -7.19
C PRO A 97 8.11 7.64 -5.94
N ALA A 98 6.80 7.79 -5.90
CA ALA A 98 6.06 7.44 -4.69
C ALA A 98 6.06 5.95 -4.42
N VAL A 99 6.32 5.59 -3.16
CA VAL A 99 6.17 4.21 -2.68
C VAL A 99 5.36 4.27 -1.40
N PHE A 100 4.21 3.62 -1.42
CA PHE A 100 3.39 3.45 -0.22
C PHE A 100 3.66 2.07 0.34
N SER A 101 3.93 1.99 1.63
CA SER A 101 4.25 0.73 2.28
C SER A 101 3.22 0.42 3.35
N ILE A 102 2.63 -0.76 3.28
CA ILE A 102 1.66 -1.24 4.24
C ILE A 102 2.36 -2.29 5.09
N LEU A 103 2.41 -2.03 6.39
CA LEU A 103 3.04 -2.94 7.35
C LEU A 103 1.95 -3.72 8.05
N LEU A 104 2.03 -5.04 7.98
CA LEU A 104 1.10 -5.93 8.64
C LEU A 104 1.87 -6.84 9.57
N ASN A 105 1.27 -7.15 10.72
CA ASN A 105 1.88 -8.11 11.63
C ASN A 105 1.62 -9.51 11.12
N ALA A 106 2.65 -10.33 11.15
CA ALA A 106 2.51 -11.72 10.72
C ALA A 106 1.92 -12.52 11.87
N VAL A 107 1.04 -13.46 11.51
CA VAL A 107 0.52 -14.39 12.51
C VAL A 107 1.51 -15.52 12.71
N PRO A 108 1.36 -16.29 13.79
CA PRO A 108 2.24 -17.42 14.04
C PRO A 108 2.26 -18.39 12.87
N LYS A 109 3.42 -18.98 12.65
CA LYS A 109 3.63 -19.84 11.51
C LYS A 109 2.85 -21.16 11.58
N SER A 110 2.17 -21.41 12.66
CA SER A 110 1.29 -22.57 12.75
C SER A 110 0.15 -22.52 11.76
N LEU A 111 -0.10 -21.33 11.19
CA LEU A 111 -1.15 -21.19 10.21
C LEU A 111 -0.62 -21.57 8.83
N ASP A 112 -1.56 -21.84 7.95
CA ASP A 112 -1.27 -22.37 6.63
C ASP A 112 -0.44 -21.39 5.79
N PRO A 113 0.80 -21.76 5.44
CA PRO A 113 1.63 -20.88 4.64
C PRO A 113 1.16 -20.75 3.20
N ASN A 114 0.22 -21.60 2.77
CA ASN A 114 -0.27 -21.51 1.40
C ASN A 114 -1.24 -20.34 1.20
N ASN A 115 -1.60 -19.67 2.26
CA ASN A 115 -2.51 -18.55 2.17
C ASN A 115 -1.83 -17.20 2.08
N VAL A 116 -0.51 -17.20 1.89
CA VAL A 116 0.24 -15.96 1.79
C VAL A 116 1.07 -15.99 0.53
N LEU A 117 1.42 -14.78 0.08
CA LEU A 117 2.33 -14.66 -1.04
C LEU A 117 3.74 -15.04 -0.61
N PRO A 118 4.51 -15.69 -1.47
CA PRO A 118 5.90 -15.98 -1.16
C PRO A 118 6.66 -14.69 -0.94
N GLN A 119 7.67 -14.79 -0.08
CA GLN A 119 8.55 -13.65 0.13
C GLN A 119 9.18 -13.28 -1.21
N GLY A 120 9.20 -12.00 -1.51
CA GLY A 120 9.76 -11.53 -2.77
C GLY A 120 8.80 -11.58 -3.93
N ALA A 121 7.56 -11.97 -3.70
CA ALA A 121 6.56 -11.96 -4.77
C ALA A 121 6.39 -10.55 -5.30
N LEU A 122 6.26 -10.45 -6.61
CA LEU A 122 6.16 -9.18 -7.28
C LEU A 122 5.04 -9.23 -8.30
N VAL A 123 4.15 -8.27 -8.22
CA VAL A 123 3.05 -8.16 -9.17
C VAL A 123 3.08 -6.77 -9.77
N SER A 124 3.16 -6.70 -11.08
CA SER A 124 3.15 -5.42 -11.79
C SER A 124 1.77 -5.15 -12.34
N VAL A 125 1.26 -3.96 -12.03
CA VAL A 125 -0.04 -3.53 -12.52
C VAL A 125 0.19 -2.40 -13.49
N GLY A 126 -0.05 -2.66 -14.76
CA GLY A 126 0.18 -1.68 -15.80
C GLY A 126 -0.90 -0.62 -15.81
N ARG A 127 -0.53 0.57 -16.26
CA ARG A 127 -1.49 1.61 -16.48
C ARG A 127 -2.22 1.37 -17.76
N ARG A 128 -3.53 1.53 -17.72
CA ARG A 128 -4.30 1.42 -18.93
C ARG A 128 -4.08 2.66 -19.78
N ARG A 129 -3.71 2.44 -21.02
CA ARG A 129 -3.58 3.56 -21.92
C ARG A 129 -4.92 4.02 -22.40
N ARG A 130 -5.01 5.30 -22.62
CA ARG A 130 -6.24 5.94 -23.06
C ARG A 130 -5.99 6.67 -24.33
N PHE A 131 -6.83 6.51 -25.20
CA PHE A 131 -6.69 7.23 -26.45
C PHE A 131 -7.82 7.31 -27.22
#